data_a1c816f74206ceba0c241c172c47efa3
#
_entry.id   a1c816f74206ceba0c241c172c47efa3
#
_cell.length_a   1.000
_cell.length_b   1.000
_cell.length_c   1.000
_cell.angle_alpha   90.00
_cell.angle_beta   90.00
_cell.angle_gamma   90.00
#
_symmetry.space_group_name_H-M   'P 1'
#
loop_
_entity.id
_entity.type
_entity.pdbx_description
1 polymer ?
#
loop_
_entity_poly.entity_id
_entity_poly.type
_entity_poly.pdbx_seq_one_letter_code
_entity_poly.pdbx_strand_id
1 'polypeptide(L)'
;MLSSYKILKINFVLILFVACSTSSNLDDETLPNNDTESNIIENQELNSIISNEGPLTLLALGDSYTIGEGVNEDERWPNQFIQVAYENGVDFSSSRIIAETGWKSYDLINAIESSNFEKKYDYVSLLIGVNNQFNSRPVNEFKNDLDKLLVSINDLKKKSGSVLIISIPDWGSSPFGENMDRNQISTEINSFNNSLKSFANINGLKYVDVTEISRRAINEPNLITSDNLHPSGLMYLEWAKKIFNVWIN
;
A
#
# COMPACT_ATOMS: atom_id res chain seq x y z
N MET A 1 4.01 -0.51 49.18
CA MET A 1 3.39 -1.81 48.84
C MET A 1 4.00 -2.30 47.56
N LEU A 2 4.89 -3.27 47.65
CA LEU A 2 5.58 -3.89 46.52
C LEU A 2 4.71 -5.01 45.96
N SER A 3 4.40 -5.01 44.66
CA SER A 3 3.75 -6.12 44.00
C SER A 3 4.72 -6.76 42.99
N SER A 4 4.91 -8.05 43.19
CA SER A 4 5.91 -8.90 42.57
C SER A 4 5.56 -9.27 41.14
N TYR A 5 6.49 -9.10 40.22
CA TYR A 5 6.43 -9.70 38.89
C TYR A 5 6.93 -11.15 38.94
N LYS A 6 6.09 -12.11 38.56
CA LYS A 6 6.46 -13.51 38.37
C LYS A 6 7.17 -13.70 37.04
N ILE A 7 8.44 -14.03 37.08
CA ILE A 7 9.21 -14.46 35.90
C ILE A 7 8.93 -15.94 35.65
N LEU A 8 8.39 -16.26 34.50
CA LEU A 8 8.19 -17.65 34.03
C LEU A 8 9.50 -18.15 33.42
N LYS A 9 10.17 -19.07 34.14
CA LYS A 9 11.37 -19.79 33.63
C LYS A 9 10.93 -20.93 32.66
N ILE A 10 11.32 -20.85 31.42
CA ILE A 10 11.22 -21.95 30.48
C ILE A 10 12.46 -22.81 30.60
N ASN A 11 12.28 -24.05 31.06
CA ASN A 11 13.37 -25.04 31.16
C ASN A 11 13.58 -25.68 29.77
N PHE A 12 14.79 -25.52 29.23
CA PHE A 12 15.26 -26.26 28.05
C PHE A 12 15.78 -27.62 28.57
N VAL A 13 15.12 -28.70 28.15
CA VAL A 13 15.59 -30.08 28.37
C VAL A 13 16.46 -30.48 27.18
N LEU A 14 17.76 -30.58 27.44
CA LEU A 14 18.74 -31.08 26.47
C LEU A 14 18.78 -32.61 26.59
N ILE A 15 18.28 -33.34 25.59
CA ILE A 15 18.39 -34.78 25.49
C ILE A 15 19.65 -35.14 24.70
N LEU A 16 20.65 -35.67 25.37
CA LEU A 16 21.87 -36.26 24.80
C LEU A 16 21.59 -37.68 24.39
N PHE A 17 21.66 -38.00 23.10
CA PHE A 17 21.73 -39.38 22.64
C PHE A 17 23.18 -39.85 22.52
N VAL A 18 23.50 -40.85 23.28
CA VAL A 18 24.76 -41.58 23.16
C VAL A 18 24.63 -42.61 22.03
N ALA A 19 25.46 -42.48 21.01
CA ALA A 19 25.56 -43.46 19.94
C ALA A 19 26.50 -44.61 20.35
N CYS A 20 26.00 -45.84 20.37
CA CYS A 20 26.82 -47.02 20.52
C CYS A 20 26.91 -47.64 19.11
N SER A 21 28.17 -47.75 18.62
CA SER A 21 28.49 -48.40 17.36
C SER A 21 28.64 -49.89 17.51
N THR A 22 27.88 -50.67 16.73
CA THR A 22 28.23 -52.06 16.38
C THR A 22 28.03 -52.24 14.88
N SER A 23 29.12 -52.64 14.21
CA SER A 23 29.18 -52.95 12.79
C SER A 23 28.59 -54.37 12.53
N SER A 24 27.68 -54.48 11.56
CA SER A 24 27.48 -55.71 10.77
C SER A 24 26.87 -55.31 9.41
N ASN A 25 27.55 -55.69 8.34
CA ASN A 25 27.10 -55.61 6.95
C ASN A 25 25.82 -56.40 6.74
N LEU A 26 24.87 -55.86 5.95
CA LEU A 26 24.13 -56.59 4.89
C LEU A 26 23.13 -55.65 4.19
N ASP A 27 23.29 -55.64 2.90
CA ASP A 27 22.32 -55.43 1.83
C ASP A 27 21.47 -54.14 1.75
N ASP A 28 21.77 -53.41 0.71
CA ASP A 28 21.13 -52.33 0.01
C ASP A 28 19.67 -52.68 -0.41
N GLU A 29 18.67 -52.13 0.29
CA GLU A 29 17.33 -51.85 -0.27
C GLU A 29 16.95 -50.40 0.01
N THR A 30 17.04 -49.60 -1.02
CA THR A 30 16.59 -48.18 -1.02
C THR A 30 15.07 -48.10 -0.87
N LEU A 31 14.61 -47.79 0.33
CA LEU A 31 13.23 -47.33 0.54
C LEU A 31 13.11 -45.89 0.06
N PRO A 32 12.05 -45.53 -0.69
CA PRO A 32 11.84 -44.14 -1.12
C PRO A 32 11.49 -43.25 0.08
N ASN A 33 12.14 -42.10 0.15
CA ASN A 33 11.92 -41.04 1.16
C ASN A 33 10.47 -40.51 1.05
N ASN A 34 9.56 -40.93 1.90
CA ASN A 34 8.19 -40.48 1.99
C ASN A 34 8.05 -38.99 2.38
N ASP A 35 9.12 -38.36 2.91
CA ASP A 35 9.09 -36.97 3.37
C ASP A 35 9.13 -35.95 2.21
N THR A 36 9.62 -36.37 1.03
CA THR A 36 9.68 -35.50 -0.15
C THR A 36 8.36 -35.47 -0.91
N GLU A 37 7.60 -36.54 -0.95
CA GLU A 37 6.30 -36.61 -1.62
C GLU A 37 5.22 -35.83 -0.83
N SER A 38 5.20 -35.91 0.51
CA SER A 38 4.23 -35.17 1.33
C SER A 38 4.41 -33.67 1.20
N ASN A 39 5.65 -33.18 1.19
CA ASN A 39 5.96 -31.75 1.01
C ASN A 39 5.63 -31.24 -0.41
N ILE A 40 5.77 -32.10 -1.44
CA ILE A 40 5.41 -31.73 -2.82
C ILE A 40 3.88 -31.67 -2.98
N ILE A 41 3.14 -32.60 -2.36
CA ILE A 41 1.68 -32.62 -2.42
C ILE A 41 1.09 -31.41 -1.66
N GLU A 42 1.61 -31.08 -0.47
CA GLU A 42 1.16 -29.95 0.33
C GLU A 42 1.41 -28.62 -0.39
N ASN A 43 2.59 -28.46 -1.04
CA ASN A 43 2.89 -27.29 -1.86
C ASN A 43 2.05 -27.23 -3.16
N GLN A 44 1.70 -28.36 -3.76
CA GLN A 44 0.82 -28.41 -4.93
C GLN A 44 -0.64 -28.11 -4.56
N GLU A 45 -1.14 -28.58 -3.43
CA GLU A 45 -2.47 -28.22 -2.92
C GLU A 45 -2.52 -26.74 -2.52
N LEU A 46 -1.51 -26.22 -1.84
CA LEU A 46 -1.42 -24.78 -1.50
C LEU A 46 -1.38 -23.90 -2.76
N ASN A 47 -0.58 -24.26 -3.77
CA ASN A 47 -0.54 -23.57 -5.05
C ASN A 47 -1.85 -23.72 -5.84
N SER A 48 -2.57 -24.86 -5.73
CA SER A 48 -3.87 -25.04 -6.36
C SER A 48 -4.99 -24.22 -5.70
N ILE A 49 -4.89 -23.99 -4.40
CA ILE A 49 -5.81 -23.11 -3.65
C ILE A 49 -5.57 -21.64 -4.04
N ILE A 50 -4.30 -21.23 -4.19
CA ILE A 50 -3.92 -19.88 -4.63
C ILE A 50 -4.30 -19.67 -6.11
N SER A 51 -4.25 -20.68 -6.97
CA SER A 51 -4.58 -20.56 -8.39
C SER A 51 -6.08 -20.58 -8.72
N ASN A 52 -6.96 -20.83 -7.76
CA ASN A 52 -8.41 -20.86 -7.97
C ASN A 52 -9.11 -19.52 -7.72
N GLU A 53 -8.46 -18.54 -7.10
CA GLU A 53 -8.92 -17.16 -7.09
C GLU A 53 -8.18 -16.43 -8.23
N GLY A 54 -8.92 -15.97 -9.24
CA GLY A 54 -8.35 -15.21 -10.38
C GLY A 54 -7.53 -14.01 -9.88
N PRO A 55 -6.92 -13.22 -10.79
CA PRO A 55 -6.04 -12.12 -10.40
C PRO A 55 -6.73 -11.14 -9.48
N LEU A 56 -5.97 -10.59 -8.52
CA LEU A 56 -6.45 -9.59 -7.55
C LEU A 56 -6.96 -8.33 -8.26
N THR A 57 -7.82 -7.59 -7.61
CA THR A 57 -8.44 -6.39 -8.17
C THR A 57 -8.07 -5.15 -7.35
N LEU A 58 -7.64 -4.08 -8.03
CA LEU A 58 -7.27 -2.80 -7.45
C LEU A 58 -8.27 -1.71 -7.84
N LEU A 59 -8.75 -0.94 -6.85
CA LEU A 59 -9.43 0.34 -7.03
C LEU A 59 -8.56 1.45 -6.45
N ALA A 60 -8.15 2.41 -7.29
CA ALA A 60 -7.38 3.58 -6.86
C ALA A 60 -8.27 4.83 -6.89
N LEU A 61 -8.47 5.43 -5.72
CA LEU A 61 -9.32 6.61 -5.50
C LEU A 61 -8.43 7.83 -5.24
N GLY A 62 -8.72 8.96 -5.90
CA GLY A 62 -7.88 10.14 -5.67
C GLY A 62 -8.16 11.35 -6.54
N ASP A 63 -7.09 12.08 -6.82
CA ASP A 63 -7.04 13.30 -7.62
C ASP A 63 -5.99 13.20 -8.75
N SER A 64 -5.39 14.33 -9.17
CA SER A 64 -4.34 14.37 -10.19
C SER A 64 -3.15 13.46 -9.90
N TYR A 65 -2.80 13.25 -8.64
CA TYR A 65 -1.73 12.35 -8.25
C TYR A 65 -2.07 10.87 -8.45
N THR A 66 -3.35 10.52 -8.51
CA THR A 66 -3.80 9.15 -8.76
C THR A 66 -4.10 8.92 -10.24
N ILE A 67 -4.72 9.91 -10.93
CA ILE A 67 -4.91 9.82 -12.38
C ILE A 67 -3.59 9.88 -13.16
N GLY A 68 -2.52 10.39 -12.52
CA GLY A 68 -1.20 10.50 -13.13
C GLY A 68 -1.11 11.65 -14.13
N GLU A 69 -1.47 12.86 -13.67
CA GLU A 69 -1.33 14.06 -14.49
C GLU A 69 0.13 14.22 -14.96
N GLY A 70 0.32 14.49 -16.24
CA GLY A 70 1.63 14.73 -16.84
C GLY A 70 2.45 13.49 -17.19
N VAL A 71 1.96 12.27 -16.94
CA VAL A 71 2.64 11.02 -17.32
C VAL A 71 1.76 10.12 -18.18
N ASN A 72 2.37 9.14 -18.88
CA ASN A 72 1.65 8.11 -19.60
C ASN A 72 0.93 7.15 -18.65
N GLU A 73 -0.02 6.36 -19.17
CA GLU A 73 -0.82 5.44 -18.34
C GLU A 73 0.02 4.40 -17.61
N ASP A 74 1.02 3.84 -18.26
CA ASP A 74 1.93 2.84 -17.71
C ASP A 74 2.87 3.42 -16.63
N GLU A 75 3.10 4.75 -16.63
CA GLU A 75 3.90 5.45 -15.63
C GLU A 75 3.12 5.89 -14.40
N ARG A 76 1.78 5.80 -14.38
CA ARG A 76 0.93 6.10 -13.22
C ARG A 76 1.25 5.15 -12.07
N TRP A 77 1.30 5.65 -10.84
CA TRP A 77 1.65 4.81 -9.69
C TRP A 77 0.77 3.55 -9.53
N PRO A 78 -0.56 3.54 -9.83
CA PRO A 78 -1.34 2.32 -9.70
C PRO A 78 -0.92 1.22 -10.69
N ASN A 79 -0.55 1.61 -11.92
CA ASN A 79 -0.10 0.68 -12.95
C ASN A 79 1.32 0.19 -12.68
N GLN A 80 2.21 1.08 -12.23
CA GLN A 80 3.56 0.69 -11.79
C GLN A 80 3.51 -0.21 -10.54
N PHE A 81 2.57 0.01 -9.62
CA PHE A 81 2.35 -0.89 -8.47
C PHE A 81 1.96 -2.30 -8.92
N ILE A 82 1.05 -2.43 -9.91
CA ILE A 82 0.68 -3.73 -10.49
C ILE A 82 1.91 -4.40 -11.12
N GLN A 83 2.74 -3.66 -11.84
CA GLN A 83 3.96 -4.20 -12.42
C GLN A 83 4.95 -4.67 -11.35
N VAL A 84 5.19 -3.87 -10.31
CA VAL A 84 6.04 -4.24 -9.16
C VAL A 84 5.47 -5.48 -8.45
N ALA A 85 4.17 -5.56 -8.26
CA ALA A 85 3.51 -6.71 -7.65
C ALA A 85 3.72 -7.98 -8.48
N TYR A 86 3.52 -7.89 -9.81
CA TYR A 86 3.74 -9.01 -10.74
C TYR A 86 5.19 -9.53 -10.71
N GLU A 87 6.17 -8.64 -10.70
CA GLU A 87 7.60 -8.96 -10.59
C GLU A 87 7.94 -9.67 -9.26
N ASN A 88 7.10 -9.52 -8.25
CA ASN A 88 7.21 -10.17 -6.93
C ASN A 88 6.21 -11.33 -6.74
N GLY A 89 5.61 -11.84 -7.82
CA GLY A 89 4.76 -13.04 -7.79
C GLY A 89 3.31 -12.80 -7.34
N VAL A 90 2.85 -11.53 -7.30
CA VAL A 90 1.48 -11.17 -6.94
C VAL A 90 0.75 -10.66 -8.18
N ASP A 91 -0.24 -11.42 -8.66
CA ASP A 91 -0.96 -11.12 -9.89
C ASP A 91 -2.19 -10.25 -9.63
N PHE A 92 -2.20 -9.09 -10.26
CA PHE A 92 -3.35 -8.19 -10.32
C PHE A 92 -3.90 -8.12 -11.75
N SER A 93 -5.21 -8.03 -11.89
CA SER A 93 -5.85 -7.61 -13.14
C SER A 93 -5.46 -6.14 -13.45
N SER A 94 -6.14 -5.44 -14.26
CA SER A 94 -5.94 -3.97 -14.40
C SER A 94 -6.43 -3.21 -13.16
N SER A 95 -5.85 -2.04 -12.89
CA SER A 95 -6.39 -1.09 -11.92
C SER A 95 -7.66 -0.41 -12.46
N ARG A 96 -8.66 -0.21 -11.59
CA ARG A 96 -9.70 0.80 -11.82
C ARG A 96 -9.31 2.08 -11.10
N ILE A 97 -9.27 3.19 -11.81
CA ILE A 97 -8.97 4.50 -11.25
C ILE A 97 -10.25 5.35 -11.26
N ILE A 98 -10.58 5.97 -10.11
CA ILE A 98 -11.58 7.01 -9.97
C ILE A 98 -10.87 8.21 -9.37
N ALA A 99 -10.44 9.09 -10.24
CA ALA A 99 -9.63 10.25 -9.92
C ALA A 99 -9.70 11.25 -11.07
N GLU A 100 -9.62 12.55 -10.73
CA GLU A 100 -9.56 13.63 -11.71
C GLU A 100 -8.74 14.79 -11.15
N THR A 101 -8.07 15.51 -12.04
CA THR A 101 -7.27 16.69 -11.70
C THR A 101 -8.11 17.76 -11.02
N GLY A 102 -7.63 18.26 -9.89
CA GLY A 102 -8.30 19.33 -9.14
C GLY A 102 -9.34 18.84 -8.13
N TRP A 103 -9.68 17.55 -8.11
CA TRP A 103 -10.67 17.03 -7.15
C TRP A 103 -10.26 17.22 -5.70
N LYS A 104 -11.19 17.67 -4.92
CA LYS A 104 -11.17 17.70 -3.46
C LYS A 104 -11.88 16.46 -2.92
N SER A 105 -11.81 16.26 -1.62
CA SER A 105 -12.45 15.10 -0.97
C SER A 105 -13.94 14.96 -1.30
N TYR A 106 -14.69 16.04 -1.33
CA TYR A 106 -16.12 16.01 -1.65
C TYR A 106 -16.41 15.72 -3.14
N ASP A 107 -15.53 16.14 -4.06
CA ASP A 107 -15.66 15.84 -5.48
C ASP A 107 -15.49 14.32 -5.70
N LEU A 108 -14.52 13.71 -5.01
CA LEU A 108 -14.31 12.26 -5.03
C LEU A 108 -15.52 11.50 -4.45
N ILE A 109 -16.12 11.98 -3.35
CA ILE A 109 -17.34 11.38 -2.78
C ILE A 109 -18.45 11.36 -3.85
N ASN A 110 -18.74 12.49 -4.49
CA ASN A 110 -19.75 12.60 -5.52
C ASN A 110 -19.46 11.69 -6.73
N ALA A 111 -18.17 11.57 -7.11
CA ALA A 111 -17.76 10.70 -8.20
C ALA A 111 -17.96 9.22 -7.86
N ILE A 112 -17.68 8.80 -6.63
CA ILE A 112 -17.94 7.44 -6.17
C ILE A 112 -19.45 7.15 -6.17
N GLU A 113 -20.27 8.06 -5.63
CA GLU A 113 -21.72 7.91 -5.56
C GLU A 113 -22.38 7.83 -6.95
N SER A 114 -21.84 8.54 -7.94
CA SER A 114 -22.32 8.53 -9.32
C SER A 114 -21.76 7.39 -10.16
N SER A 115 -20.77 6.68 -9.67
CA SER A 115 -20.11 5.59 -10.40
C SER A 115 -20.89 4.28 -10.29
N ASN A 116 -20.90 3.50 -11.37
CA ASN A 116 -21.40 2.13 -11.33
C ASN A 116 -20.26 1.15 -10.99
N PHE A 117 -20.45 0.38 -9.91
CA PHE A 117 -19.52 -0.67 -9.48
C PHE A 117 -20.18 -2.04 -9.63
N GLU A 118 -19.72 -2.81 -10.61
CA GLU A 118 -20.23 -4.17 -10.86
C GLU A 118 -19.67 -5.22 -9.89
N LYS A 119 -18.55 -4.91 -9.23
CA LYS A 119 -17.85 -5.82 -8.32
C LYS A 119 -17.18 -5.08 -7.17
N LYS A 120 -16.86 -5.83 -6.11
CA LYS A 120 -16.00 -5.37 -5.01
C LYS A 120 -14.53 -5.69 -5.31
N TYR A 121 -13.63 -4.93 -4.67
CA TYR A 121 -12.19 -4.96 -4.91
C TYR A 121 -11.44 -5.63 -3.77
N ASP A 122 -10.35 -6.32 -4.10
CA ASP A 122 -9.43 -6.91 -3.13
C ASP A 122 -8.61 -5.83 -2.43
N TYR A 123 -8.21 -4.80 -3.18
CA TYR A 123 -7.40 -3.69 -2.72
C TYR A 123 -8.05 -2.36 -3.10
N VAL A 124 -8.19 -1.46 -2.13
CA VAL A 124 -8.70 -0.10 -2.35
C VAL A 124 -7.71 0.90 -1.77
N SER A 125 -7.22 1.84 -2.57
CA SER A 125 -6.34 2.92 -2.10
C SER A 125 -7.05 4.26 -2.11
N LEU A 126 -6.64 5.16 -1.21
CA LEU A 126 -7.09 6.54 -1.14
C LEU A 126 -5.90 7.49 -1.05
N LEU A 127 -5.75 8.36 -2.06
CA LEU A 127 -4.82 9.49 -2.09
C LEU A 127 -5.60 10.73 -2.49
N ILE A 128 -6.00 11.55 -1.52
CA ILE A 128 -6.84 12.75 -1.72
C ILE A 128 -6.54 13.79 -0.65
N GLY A 129 -6.76 15.06 -0.96
CA GLY A 129 -6.71 16.14 0.02
C GLY A 129 -5.75 17.27 -0.32
N VAL A 130 -4.85 17.09 -1.31
CA VAL A 130 -3.96 18.19 -1.75
C VAL A 130 -4.77 19.39 -2.22
N ASN A 131 -5.84 19.17 -2.98
CA ASN A 131 -6.69 20.25 -3.48
C ASN A 131 -7.56 20.89 -2.38
N ASN A 132 -7.85 20.16 -1.30
CA ASN A 132 -8.44 20.77 -0.11
C ASN A 132 -7.46 21.78 0.51
N GLN A 133 -6.20 21.40 0.71
CA GLN A 133 -5.15 22.28 1.23
C GLN A 133 -4.87 23.44 0.28
N PHE A 134 -4.65 23.19 -1.01
CA PHE A 134 -4.36 24.21 -2.02
C PHE A 134 -5.45 25.29 -2.11
N ASN A 135 -6.70 24.90 -1.91
CA ASN A 135 -7.86 25.81 -1.88
C ASN A 135 -8.18 26.32 -0.47
N SER A 136 -7.24 26.23 0.49
CA SER A 136 -7.37 26.72 1.86
C SER A 136 -8.62 26.20 2.58
N ARG A 137 -9.05 24.96 2.27
CA ARG A 137 -10.18 24.33 2.96
C ARG A 137 -9.78 23.90 4.36
N PRO A 138 -10.62 24.10 5.38
CA PRO A 138 -10.31 23.70 6.74
C PRO A 138 -10.07 22.19 6.86
N VAL A 139 -9.02 21.80 7.57
CA VAL A 139 -8.70 20.37 7.79
C VAL A 139 -9.83 19.61 8.49
N ASN A 140 -10.67 20.27 9.26
CA ASN A 140 -11.82 19.62 9.89
C ASN A 140 -12.91 19.22 8.89
N GLU A 141 -13.12 19.98 7.81
CA GLU A 141 -14.00 19.55 6.71
C GLU A 141 -13.46 18.30 6.04
N PHE A 142 -12.15 18.27 5.77
CA PHE A 142 -11.48 17.12 5.20
C PHE A 142 -11.66 15.87 6.08
N LYS A 143 -11.52 15.98 7.42
CA LYS A 143 -11.77 14.86 8.35
C LYS A 143 -13.19 14.32 8.23
N ASN A 144 -14.19 15.19 8.15
CA ASN A 144 -15.60 14.78 7.98
C ASN A 144 -15.81 14.04 6.64
N ASP A 145 -15.11 14.46 5.59
CA ASP A 145 -15.18 13.79 4.30
C ASP A 145 -14.45 12.43 4.31
N LEU A 146 -13.36 12.28 5.08
CA LEU A 146 -12.70 10.98 5.26
C LEU A 146 -13.65 9.93 5.88
N ASP A 147 -14.50 10.33 6.84
CA ASP A 147 -15.48 9.43 7.44
C ASP A 147 -16.53 8.95 6.41
N LYS A 148 -16.99 9.85 5.52
CA LYS A 148 -17.89 9.48 4.41
C LYS A 148 -17.18 8.57 3.38
N LEU A 149 -15.95 8.90 3.02
CA LEU A 149 -15.15 8.08 2.12
C LEU A 149 -14.94 6.66 2.68
N LEU A 150 -14.75 6.53 3.99
CA LEU A 150 -14.59 5.22 4.64
C LEU A 150 -15.84 4.34 4.46
N VAL A 151 -17.03 4.92 4.60
CA VAL A 151 -18.29 4.19 4.36
C VAL A 151 -18.31 3.67 2.92
N SER A 152 -18.08 4.52 1.93
CA SER A 152 -18.05 4.14 0.52
C SER A 152 -16.96 3.09 0.23
N ILE A 153 -15.75 3.26 0.78
CA ILE A 153 -14.64 2.32 0.62
C ILE A 153 -15.00 0.93 1.18
N ASN A 154 -15.63 0.87 2.35
CA ASN A 154 -16.04 -0.40 2.95
C ASN A 154 -17.11 -1.11 2.12
N ASP A 155 -17.98 -0.36 1.45
CA ASP A 155 -18.98 -0.92 0.53
C ASP A 155 -18.34 -1.44 -0.77
N LEU A 156 -17.24 -0.85 -1.21
CA LEU A 156 -16.52 -1.22 -2.44
C LEU A 156 -15.47 -2.32 -2.22
N LYS A 157 -15.05 -2.52 -0.97
CA LYS A 157 -14.03 -3.51 -0.61
C LYS A 157 -14.65 -4.89 -0.40
N LYS A 158 -13.99 -5.97 -0.87
CA LYS A 158 -14.31 -7.34 -0.48
C LYS A 158 -14.16 -7.51 1.05
N LYS A 159 -14.83 -8.51 1.64
CA LYS A 159 -14.72 -8.77 3.09
C LYS A 159 -13.29 -9.03 3.54
N SER A 160 -12.51 -9.79 2.76
CA SER A 160 -11.09 -10.06 2.96
C SER A 160 -10.16 -8.95 2.41
N GLY A 161 -10.73 -7.95 1.74
CA GLY A 161 -9.95 -6.93 1.05
C GLY A 161 -9.21 -5.98 2.00
N SER A 162 -8.21 -5.30 1.47
CA SER A 162 -7.34 -4.36 2.19
C SER A 162 -7.54 -2.92 1.73
N VAL A 163 -7.37 -1.97 2.64
CA VAL A 163 -7.42 -0.53 2.36
C VAL A 163 -6.08 0.10 2.68
N LEU A 164 -5.59 0.95 1.77
CA LEU A 164 -4.39 1.74 1.94
C LEU A 164 -4.69 3.23 1.87
N ILE A 165 -4.29 3.96 2.88
CA ILE A 165 -4.25 5.41 2.88
C ILE A 165 -2.84 5.85 2.47
N ILE A 166 -2.75 6.69 1.44
CA ILE A 166 -1.48 7.23 0.93
C ILE A 166 -1.39 8.70 1.34
N SER A 167 -0.22 9.12 1.86
CA SER A 167 0.00 10.52 2.22
C SER A 167 -0.04 11.43 1.00
N ILE A 168 -0.43 12.68 1.22
CA ILE A 168 -0.37 13.76 0.23
C ILE A 168 1.11 14.12 -0.01
N PRO A 169 1.59 14.20 -1.27
CA PRO A 169 2.92 14.71 -1.57
C PRO A 169 3.04 16.21 -1.23
N ASP A 170 4.26 16.67 -0.93
CA ASP A 170 4.55 18.06 -0.64
C ASP A 170 4.84 18.83 -1.95
N TRP A 171 3.81 19.41 -2.54
CA TRP A 171 3.94 20.17 -3.78
C TRP A 171 4.77 21.45 -3.63
N GLY A 172 4.95 21.98 -2.41
CA GLY A 172 5.86 23.08 -2.12
C GLY A 172 7.31 22.78 -2.46
N SER A 173 7.66 21.48 -2.53
CA SER A 173 9.00 21.02 -2.91
C SER A 173 9.21 20.91 -4.43
N SER A 174 8.16 21.10 -5.23
CA SER A 174 8.23 21.14 -6.69
C SER A 174 8.70 22.52 -7.19
N PRO A 175 9.12 22.62 -8.47
CA PRO A 175 9.40 23.94 -9.08
C PRO A 175 8.20 24.90 -9.05
N PHE A 176 6.96 24.38 -9.13
CA PHE A 176 5.75 25.20 -9.01
C PHE A 176 5.67 25.95 -7.69
N GLY A 177 6.18 25.38 -6.59
CA GLY A 177 6.24 26.00 -5.26
C GLY A 177 7.40 26.99 -5.07
N GLU A 178 8.27 27.22 -6.08
CA GLU A 178 9.52 27.96 -5.92
C GLU A 178 9.33 29.40 -5.41
N ASN A 179 8.30 30.09 -5.88
CA ASN A 179 8.01 31.47 -5.51
C ASN A 179 6.91 31.60 -4.44
N MET A 180 6.60 30.52 -3.73
CA MET A 180 5.60 30.48 -2.68
C MET A 180 6.24 30.25 -1.30
N ASP A 181 5.48 30.41 -0.24
CA ASP A 181 5.95 30.06 1.11
C ASP A 181 5.97 28.54 1.29
N ARG A 182 7.09 27.92 0.90
CA ARG A 182 7.31 26.47 1.00
C ARG A 182 7.15 25.97 2.43
N ASN A 183 7.54 26.75 3.44
CA ASN A 183 7.43 26.34 4.83
C ASN A 183 5.97 26.28 5.28
N GLN A 184 5.16 27.27 4.86
CA GLN A 184 3.73 27.25 5.12
C GLN A 184 3.07 26.06 4.43
N ILE A 185 3.35 25.84 3.14
CA ILE A 185 2.82 24.71 2.36
C ILE A 185 3.14 23.38 3.06
N SER A 186 4.43 23.15 3.39
CA SER A 186 4.86 21.92 4.08
C SER A 186 4.17 21.73 5.43
N THR A 187 3.96 22.82 6.19
CA THR A 187 3.28 22.78 7.48
C THR A 187 1.81 22.38 7.31
N GLU A 188 1.13 22.93 6.32
CA GLU A 188 -0.27 22.62 6.01
C GLU A 188 -0.41 21.19 5.48
N ILE A 189 0.44 20.76 4.55
CA ILE A 189 0.50 19.36 4.06
C ILE A 189 0.72 18.37 5.22
N ASN A 190 1.65 18.69 6.14
CA ASN A 190 1.86 17.87 7.34
C ASN A 190 0.59 17.76 8.20
N SER A 191 -0.19 18.84 8.33
CA SER A 191 -1.45 18.82 9.09
C SER A 191 -2.48 17.89 8.46
N PHE A 192 -2.63 17.92 7.13
CA PHE A 192 -3.50 17.00 6.40
C PHE A 192 -3.00 15.56 6.51
N ASN A 193 -1.70 15.31 6.33
CA ASN A 193 -1.10 13.97 6.44
C ASN A 193 -1.19 13.40 7.86
N ASN A 194 -1.07 14.22 8.90
CA ASN A 194 -1.32 13.79 10.28
C ASN A 194 -2.77 13.36 10.47
N SER A 195 -3.73 14.02 9.81
CA SER A 195 -5.13 13.62 9.83
C SER A 195 -5.34 12.29 9.12
N LEU A 196 -4.74 12.07 7.93
CA LEU A 196 -4.78 10.81 7.19
C LEU A 196 -4.17 9.67 7.99
N LYS A 197 -3.00 9.89 8.61
CA LYS A 197 -2.32 8.89 9.44
C LYS A 197 -3.14 8.51 10.68
N SER A 198 -3.71 9.52 11.35
CA SER A 198 -4.59 9.30 12.51
C SER A 198 -5.85 8.54 12.11
N PHE A 199 -6.47 8.91 11.00
CA PHE A 199 -7.63 8.24 10.43
C PHE A 199 -7.32 6.77 10.11
N ALA A 200 -6.20 6.48 9.45
CA ALA A 200 -5.77 5.12 9.17
C ALA A 200 -5.59 4.30 10.46
N ASN A 201 -4.90 4.85 11.45
CA ASN A 201 -4.64 4.18 12.73
C ASN A 201 -5.94 3.87 13.50
N ILE A 202 -6.87 4.82 13.58
CA ILE A 202 -8.15 4.66 14.31
C ILE A 202 -9.00 3.56 13.66
N ASN A 203 -8.95 3.45 12.33
CA ASN A 203 -9.77 2.52 11.56
C ASN A 203 -9.06 1.19 11.23
N GLY A 204 -7.83 0.98 11.74
CA GLY A 204 -7.06 -0.24 11.48
C GLY A 204 -6.66 -0.42 10.01
N LEU A 205 -6.47 0.69 9.27
CA LEU A 205 -6.10 0.71 7.87
C LEU A 205 -4.58 0.81 7.71
N LYS A 206 -4.05 0.30 6.59
CA LYS A 206 -2.64 0.52 6.25
C LYS A 206 -2.42 1.98 5.83
N TYR A 207 -1.23 2.51 6.15
CA TYR A 207 -0.81 3.87 5.78
C TYR A 207 0.59 3.83 5.17
N VAL A 208 0.78 4.52 4.06
CA VAL A 208 2.10 4.72 3.45
C VAL A 208 2.39 6.22 3.30
N ASP A 209 3.59 6.60 3.69
CA ASP A 209 4.07 7.98 3.57
C ASP A 209 4.94 8.13 2.32
N VAL A 210 4.44 8.84 1.30
CA VAL A 210 5.18 9.19 0.08
C VAL A 210 5.70 10.63 0.09
N THR A 211 5.37 11.41 1.13
CA THR A 211 5.67 12.84 1.24
C THR A 211 7.17 13.10 1.21
N GLU A 212 7.96 12.28 1.91
CA GLU A 212 9.42 12.44 1.93
C GLU A 212 10.08 12.20 0.55
N ILE A 213 9.48 11.33 -0.28
CA ILE A 213 9.96 11.12 -1.65
C ILE A 213 9.72 12.40 -2.46
N SER A 214 8.53 13.01 -2.34
CA SER A 214 8.20 14.25 -3.06
C SER A 214 9.09 15.43 -2.65
N ARG A 215 9.51 15.50 -1.40
CA ARG A 215 10.42 16.56 -0.89
C ARG A 215 11.79 16.56 -1.53
N ARG A 216 12.22 15.44 -2.07
CA ARG A 216 13.49 15.34 -2.80
C ARG A 216 13.49 16.12 -4.11
N ALA A 217 12.31 16.47 -4.64
CA ALA A 217 12.19 17.22 -5.89
C ALA A 217 12.91 18.57 -5.88
N ILE A 218 13.14 19.17 -4.71
CA ILE A 218 13.98 20.38 -4.57
C ILE A 218 15.38 20.19 -5.17
N ASN A 219 15.97 18.99 -4.98
CA ASN A 219 17.33 18.66 -5.43
C ASN A 219 17.35 17.68 -6.60
N GLU A 220 16.20 17.05 -6.91
CA GLU A 220 16.06 16.01 -7.92
C GLU A 220 14.92 16.39 -8.88
N PRO A 221 15.12 17.37 -9.79
CA PRO A 221 14.05 17.88 -10.65
C PRO A 221 13.47 16.85 -11.62
N ASN A 222 14.19 15.76 -11.91
CA ASN A 222 13.72 14.64 -12.70
C ASN A 222 12.59 13.83 -12.02
N LEU A 223 12.32 14.08 -10.74
CA LEU A 223 11.17 13.52 -10.02
C LEU A 223 9.86 14.22 -10.37
N ILE A 224 9.89 15.34 -11.08
CA ILE A 224 8.72 16.15 -11.47
C ILE A 224 8.56 16.13 -12.99
N THR A 225 7.31 16.16 -13.46
CA THR A 225 6.98 16.28 -14.89
C THR A 225 7.27 17.69 -15.43
N SER A 226 7.14 17.83 -16.76
CA SER A 226 7.36 19.11 -17.45
C SER A 226 6.39 20.24 -17.06
N ASP A 227 5.30 19.91 -16.35
CA ASP A 227 4.36 20.91 -15.81
C ASP A 227 4.88 21.58 -14.54
N ASN A 228 6.02 21.16 -14.02
CA ASN A 228 6.68 21.66 -12.80
C ASN A 228 5.95 21.35 -11.48
N LEU A 229 4.94 20.51 -11.49
CA LEU A 229 4.08 20.25 -10.31
C LEU A 229 3.95 18.75 -10.00
N HIS A 230 3.51 17.97 -10.99
CA HIS A 230 3.14 16.57 -10.77
C HIS A 230 4.34 15.63 -10.79
N PRO A 231 4.26 14.50 -10.08
CA PRO A 231 5.31 13.49 -10.06
C PRO A 231 5.60 12.91 -11.45
N SER A 232 6.87 12.74 -11.78
CA SER A 232 7.29 11.97 -12.95
C SER A 232 7.04 10.47 -12.76
N GLY A 233 7.13 9.70 -13.85
CA GLY A 233 7.11 8.24 -13.80
C GLY A 233 8.17 7.66 -12.87
N LEU A 234 9.33 8.32 -12.74
CA LEU A 234 10.38 7.91 -11.81
C LEU A 234 9.92 8.04 -10.34
N MET A 235 9.31 9.16 -9.96
CA MET A 235 8.78 9.33 -8.60
C MET A 235 7.65 8.34 -8.34
N TYR A 236 6.75 8.12 -9.29
CA TYR A 236 5.67 7.15 -9.17
C TYR A 236 6.18 5.71 -9.02
N LEU A 237 7.31 5.35 -9.64
CA LEU A 237 7.93 4.05 -9.45
C LEU A 237 8.45 3.87 -8.01
N GLU A 238 9.03 4.92 -7.42
CA GLU A 238 9.45 4.88 -6.02
C GLU A 238 8.25 4.74 -5.08
N TRP A 239 7.14 5.44 -5.36
CA TRP A 239 5.90 5.26 -4.62
C TRP A 239 5.38 3.83 -4.75
N ALA A 240 5.31 3.29 -5.97
CA ALA A 240 4.83 1.94 -6.23
C ALA A 240 5.61 0.88 -5.43
N LYS A 241 6.94 0.97 -5.40
CA LYS A 241 7.81 0.10 -4.59
C LYS A 241 7.56 0.24 -3.10
N LYS A 242 7.41 1.46 -2.60
CA LYS A 242 7.12 1.71 -1.18
C LYS A 242 5.72 1.22 -0.81
N ILE A 243 4.74 1.43 -1.66
CA ILE A 243 3.37 0.93 -1.51
C ILE A 243 3.37 -0.59 -1.46
N PHE A 244 4.07 -1.27 -2.37
CA PHE A 244 4.17 -2.72 -2.38
C PHE A 244 4.71 -3.25 -1.04
N ASN A 245 5.81 -2.68 -0.55
CA ASN A 245 6.41 -3.10 0.71
C ASN A 245 5.51 -2.91 1.93
N VAL A 246 4.63 -1.90 1.93
CA VAL A 246 3.71 -1.62 3.05
C VAL A 246 2.42 -2.42 2.93
N TRP A 247 1.93 -2.61 1.73
CA TRP A 247 0.57 -3.10 1.50
C TRP A 247 0.51 -4.62 1.32
N ILE A 248 1.52 -5.19 0.67
CA ILE A 248 1.53 -6.63 0.33
C ILE A 248 2.37 -7.42 1.33
N ASN A 249 3.53 -6.88 1.75
CA ASN A 249 4.41 -7.48 2.76
C ASN A 249 4.07 -6.98 4.17
#